data_3e9c7a1f86012a96c0a61ec509fdd992
#
_entry.id   3e9c7a1f86012a96c0a61ec509fdd992
#
_cell.length_a   1.000
_cell.length_b   1.000
_cell.length_c   1.000
_cell.angle_alpha   90.00
_cell.angle_beta   90.00
_cell.angle_gamma   90.00
#
_symmetry.space_group_name_H-M   'P 1'
#
loop_
_entity.id
_entity.type
_entity.pdbx_description
1 polymer ?
#
loop_
_entity_poly.entity_id
_entity_poly.type
_entity_poly.pdbx_seq_one_letter_code
_entity_poly.pdbx_strand_id
1 'polypeptide(L)'
;MSDPTYRVVPFAADFDLESFDCGEAAYNDWLTLHAGASVKAGVCAVYLLVERSEDSDRVVGYFAINPTQVVREQAPASLSRGWPLSVPAWKLGKLAVHVDLRADKLAQWGSQLLREAIETVIRVADAGGGKVIVVDADNSGLLDFYARNGFKATGLDGDLSLYMKVSTARKAFHP
;
A
#
# COMPACT_ATOMS: atom_id res chain seq x y z
N MET A 1 6.52 21.62 23.67
CA MET A 1 5.79 20.92 22.58
C MET A 1 6.46 19.58 22.38
N SER A 2 5.69 18.52 22.53
CA SER A 2 6.17 17.17 22.18
C SER A 2 6.15 16.99 20.67
N ASP A 3 7.11 16.22 20.15
CA ASP A 3 7.09 15.86 18.73
C ASP A 3 5.84 15.05 18.39
N PRO A 4 5.25 15.23 17.20
CA PRO A 4 4.09 14.46 16.80
C PRO A 4 4.42 12.97 16.72
N THR A 5 3.47 12.14 17.09
CA THR A 5 3.58 10.68 16.93
C THR A 5 2.73 10.21 15.76
N TYR A 6 3.16 9.13 15.11
CA TYR A 6 2.50 8.59 13.93
C TYR A 6 2.02 7.17 14.19
N ARG A 7 0.83 6.84 13.76
CA ARG A 7 0.28 5.49 13.88
C ARG A 7 -0.58 5.12 12.67
N VAL A 8 -0.59 3.86 12.31
CA VAL A 8 -1.49 3.32 11.31
C VAL A 8 -2.70 2.72 12.02
N VAL A 9 -3.90 3.12 11.60
CA VAL A 9 -5.17 2.65 12.15
C VAL A 9 -6.12 2.21 11.02
N PRO A 10 -7.05 1.28 11.29
CA PRO A 10 -8.12 0.99 10.34
C PRO A 10 -8.94 2.24 10.01
N PHE A 11 -9.46 2.30 8.79
CA PHE A 11 -10.33 3.39 8.34
C PHE A 11 -11.49 3.62 9.31
N ALA A 12 -11.72 4.89 9.65
CA ALA A 12 -12.88 5.35 10.39
C ALA A 12 -13.36 6.69 9.80
N ALA A 13 -14.68 6.82 9.65
CA ALA A 13 -15.28 7.99 8.99
C ALA A 13 -15.33 9.26 9.86
N ASP A 14 -14.99 9.16 11.14
CA ASP A 14 -14.92 10.26 12.09
C ASP A 14 -13.65 11.09 12.01
N PHE A 15 -12.64 10.63 11.24
CA PHE A 15 -11.48 11.45 10.92
C PHE A 15 -11.83 12.54 9.90
N ASP A 16 -11.17 13.69 10.01
CA ASP A 16 -11.21 14.71 8.96
C ASP A 16 -10.43 14.25 7.73
N LEU A 17 -11.17 13.70 6.76
CA LEU A 17 -10.60 13.22 5.49
C LEU A 17 -10.49 14.33 4.45
N GLU A 18 -11.25 15.41 4.59
CA GLU A 18 -11.29 16.52 3.62
C GLU A 18 -10.00 17.35 3.66
N SER A 19 -9.33 17.39 4.81
CA SER A 19 -8.05 18.08 4.96
C SER A 19 -6.86 17.31 4.37
N PHE A 20 -7.06 16.05 3.94
CA PHE A 20 -6.01 15.25 3.34
C PHE A 20 -5.69 15.73 1.92
N ASP A 21 -4.42 16.04 1.67
CA ASP A 21 -3.93 16.42 0.34
C ASP A 21 -2.58 15.74 0.04
N CYS A 22 -2.59 14.82 -0.89
CA CYS A 22 -1.36 14.18 -1.40
C CYS A 22 -0.85 14.82 -2.70
N GLY A 23 -1.50 15.88 -3.19
CA GLY A 23 -1.16 16.53 -4.45
C GLY A 23 -1.79 15.88 -5.70
N GLU A 24 -2.51 14.78 -5.54
CA GLU A 24 -3.20 14.05 -6.61
C GLU A 24 -4.70 14.00 -6.31
N ALA A 25 -5.48 14.79 -7.04
CA ALA A 25 -6.94 14.91 -6.81
C ALA A 25 -7.65 13.56 -6.81
N ALA A 26 -7.29 12.66 -7.71
CA ALA A 26 -7.90 11.33 -7.78
C ALA A 26 -7.74 10.52 -6.50
N TYR A 27 -6.60 10.64 -5.80
CA TYR A 27 -6.35 9.98 -4.52
C TYR A 27 -7.09 10.68 -3.37
N ASN A 28 -7.10 12.02 -3.37
CA ASN A 28 -7.82 12.81 -2.37
C ASN A 28 -9.32 12.52 -2.43
N ASP A 29 -9.91 12.59 -3.63
CA ASP A 29 -11.33 12.33 -3.87
C ASP A 29 -11.71 10.89 -3.54
N TRP A 30 -10.84 9.92 -3.88
CA TRP A 30 -11.12 8.53 -3.55
C TRP A 30 -11.21 8.32 -2.04
N LEU A 31 -10.33 8.91 -1.27
CA LEU A 31 -10.35 8.79 0.20
C LEU A 31 -11.63 9.38 0.78
N THR A 32 -12.02 10.58 0.34
CA THR A 32 -13.18 11.28 0.89
C THR A 32 -14.51 10.74 0.39
N LEU A 33 -14.62 10.38 -0.88
CA LEU A 33 -15.89 10.07 -1.53
C LEU A 33 -16.16 8.56 -1.65
N HIS A 34 -15.12 7.72 -1.71
CA HIS A 34 -15.27 6.32 -2.09
C HIS A 34 -14.74 5.31 -1.06
N ALA A 35 -13.77 5.67 -0.25
CA ALA A 35 -13.14 4.73 0.68
C ALA A 35 -14.15 4.11 1.66
N GLY A 36 -15.00 4.93 2.28
CA GLY A 36 -15.99 4.46 3.25
C GLY A 36 -16.99 3.47 2.65
N ALA A 37 -17.49 3.75 1.46
CA ALA A 37 -18.41 2.85 0.74
C ALA A 37 -17.71 1.54 0.35
N SER A 38 -16.47 1.62 -0.11
CA SER A 38 -15.67 0.44 -0.50
C SER A 38 -15.37 -0.48 0.69
N VAL A 39 -15.03 0.11 1.85
CA VAL A 39 -14.83 -0.65 3.09
C VAL A 39 -16.12 -1.31 3.54
N LYS A 40 -17.24 -0.56 3.57
CA LYS A 40 -18.55 -1.08 3.95
C LYS A 40 -19.02 -2.20 3.04
N ALA A 41 -18.73 -2.11 1.75
CA ALA A 41 -19.08 -3.14 0.76
C ALA A 41 -18.15 -4.36 0.79
N GLY A 42 -17.08 -4.34 1.60
CA GLY A 42 -16.10 -5.43 1.68
C GLY A 42 -15.21 -5.57 0.44
N VAL A 43 -15.08 -4.48 -0.35
CA VAL A 43 -14.27 -4.47 -1.57
C VAL A 43 -12.78 -4.37 -1.25
N CYS A 44 -12.44 -3.61 -0.22
CA CYS A 44 -11.07 -3.42 0.26
C CYS A 44 -11.02 -3.11 1.74
N ALA A 45 -9.84 -3.23 2.32
CA ALA A 45 -9.52 -2.67 3.63
C ALA A 45 -8.67 -1.41 3.43
N VAL A 46 -9.00 -0.35 4.15
CA VAL A 46 -8.27 0.92 4.13
C VAL A 46 -7.67 1.18 5.49
N TYR A 47 -6.45 1.66 5.50
CA TYR A 47 -5.71 2.04 6.71
C TYR A 47 -5.24 3.47 6.59
N LEU A 48 -5.38 4.23 7.66
CA LEU A 48 -4.99 5.63 7.74
C LEU A 48 -3.69 5.77 8.53
N LEU A 49 -2.75 6.55 8.01
CA LEU A 49 -1.62 7.06 8.78
C LEU A 49 -2.07 8.34 9.47
N VAL A 50 -2.10 8.31 10.80
CA VAL A 50 -2.56 9.41 11.62
C VAL A 50 -1.38 10.03 12.37
N GLU A 51 -1.21 11.33 12.17
CA GLU A 51 -0.34 12.18 12.98
C GLU A 51 -1.11 12.64 14.20
N ARG A 52 -0.62 12.29 15.37
CA ARG A 52 -1.19 12.75 16.65
C ARG A 52 -0.33 13.86 17.24
N SER A 53 -0.95 15.00 17.49
CA SER A 53 -0.39 16.11 18.27
C SER A 53 -1.19 16.31 19.55
N GLU A 54 -0.77 17.28 20.40
CA GLU A 54 -1.47 17.58 21.64
C GLU A 54 -2.92 18.04 21.40
N ASP A 55 -3.17 18.72 20.27
CA ASP A 55 -4.44 19.38 19.98
C ASP A 55 -5.33 18.64 18.96
N SER A 56 -4.76 17.71 18.17
CA SER A 56 -5.53 17.08 17.09
C SER A 56 -4.90 15.78 16.57
N ASP A 57 -5.75 14.94 15.99
CA ASP A 57 -5.36 13.82 15.15
C ASP A 57 -5.60 14.21 13.68
N ARG A 58 -4.59 14.13 12.82
CA ARG A 58 -4.66 14.48 11.40
C ARG A 58 -4.31 13.29 10.53
N VAL A 59 -5.10 13.05 9.48
CA VAL A 59 -4.78 12.02 8.48
C VAL A 59 -3.69 12.56 7.55
N VAL A 60 -2.56 11.88 7.51
CA VAL A 60 -1.37 12.28 6.75
C VAL A 60 -0.91 11.23 5.74
N GLY A 61 -1.63 10.15 5.63
CA GLY A 61 -1.40 9.11 4.63
C GLY A 61 -2.48 8.05 4.68
N TYR A 62 -2.55 7.23 3.65
CA TYR A 62 -3.40 6.05 3.67
C TYR A 62 -2.93 5.01 2.66
N PHE A 63 -3.34 3.78 2.86
CA PHE A 63 -3.25 2.72 1.87
C PHE A 63 -4.50 1.85 1.87
N ALA A 64 -4.74 1.20 0.75
CA ALA A 64 -5.84 0.27 0.57
C ALA A 64 -5.33 -1.06 0.03
N ILE A 65 -5.81 -2.15 0.60
CA ILE A 65 -5.50 -3.51 0.16
C ILE A 65 -6.78 -4.28 -0.15
N ASN A 66 -6.71 -5.15 -1.14
CA ASN A 66 -7.82 -6.05 -1.47
C ASN A 66 -7.32 -7.41 -1.93
N PRO A 67 -8.10 -8.48 -1.70
CA PRO A 67 -7.77 -9.79 -2.24
C PRO A 67 -7.88 -9.77 -3.77
N THR A 68 -7.01 -10.54 -4.41
CA THR A 68 -6.99 -10.72 -5.87
C THR A 68 -6.38 -12.08 -6.20
N GLN A 69 -6.20 -12.35 -7.47
CA GLN A 69 -5.37 -13.46 -7.94
C GLN A 69 -4.41 -12.98 -9.01
N VAL A 70 -3.30 -13.68 -9.12
CA VAL A 70 -2.31 -13.43 -10.17
C VAL A 70 -2.17 -14.66 -11.02
N VAL A 71 -2.32 -14.48 -12.34
CA VAL A 71 -2.04 -15.54 -13.32
C VAL A 71 -0.53 -15.69 -13.47
N ARG A 72 -0.05 -16.92 -13.41
CA ARG A 72 1.39 -17.21 -13.43
C ARG A 72 2.15 -16.51 -14.56
N GLU A 73 1.55 -16.42 -15.73
CA GLU A 73 2.15 -15.80 -16.92
C GLU A 73 2.30 -14.28 -16.83
N GLN A 74 1.54 -13.64 -15.93
CA GLN A 74 1.63 -12.19 -15.71
C GLN A 74 2.77 -11.81 -14.77
N ALA A 75 3.23 -12.71 -13.92
CA ALA A 75 4.31 -12.46 -12.97
C ALA A 75 5.68 -12.76 -13.57
N PRO A 76 6.75 -12.09 -13.11
CA PRO A 76 8.10 -12.40 -13.52
C PRO A 76 8.43 -13.89 -13.31
N ALA A 77 9.05 -14.54 -14.30
CA ALA A 77 9.39 -15.95 -14.23
C ALA A 77 10.26 -16.30 -13.02
N SER A 78 11.08 -15.36 -12.55
CA SER A 78 11.90 -15.51 -11.33
C SER A 78 11.06 -15.69 -10.06
N LEU A 79 9.81 -15.20 -10.04
CA LEU A 79 8.88 -15.34 -8.92
C LEU A 79 7.89 -16.49 -9.11
N SER A 80 7.44 -16.73 -10.34
CA SER A 80 6.30 -17.60 -10.66
C SER A 80 6.69 -19.04 -10.97
N ARG A 81 7.99 -19.38 -10.95
CA ARG A 81 8.45 -20.74 -11.20
C ARG A 81 7.81 -21.72 -10.20
N GLY A 82 7.17 -22.74 -10.74
CA GLY A 82 6.50 -23.76 -9.94
C GLY A 82 5.13 -23.35 -9.39
N TRP A 83 4.60 -22.18 -9.75
CA TRP A 83 3.25 -21.81 -9.40
C TRP A 83 2.24 -22.62 -10.24
N PRO A 84 1.03 -22.89 -9.68
CA PRO A 84 -0.10 -23.29 -10.49
C PRO A 84 -0.49 -22.17 -11.46
N LEU A 85 -1.48 -22.40 -12.31
CA LEU A 85 -1.89 -21.42 -13.33
C LEU A 85 -2.23 -20.05 -12.74
N SER A 86 -2.84 -20.02 -11.57
CA SER A 86 -3.10 -18.80 -10.81
C SER A 86 -2.85 -19.02 -9.32
N VAL A 87 -2.52 -17.96 -8.61
CA VAL A 87 -2.30 -17.98 -7.16
C VAL A 87 -3.11 -16.87 -6.48
N PRO A 88 -3.57 -17.09 -5.23
CA PRO A 88 -4.19 -16.02 -4.45
C PRO A 88 -3.15 -14.95 -4.12
N ALA A 89 -3.59 -13.70 -4.18
CA ALA A 89 -2.74 -12.54 -4.02
C ALA A 89 -3.45 -11.43 -3.23
N TRP A 90 -2.67 -10.47 -2.76
CA TRP A 90 -3.16 -9.22 -2.20
C TRP A 90 -2.68 -8.06 -3.06
N LYS A 91 -3.61 -7.21 -3.46
CA LYS A 91 -3.29 -6.00 -4.22
C LYS A 91 -3.16 -4.81 -3.28
N LEU A 92 -2.06 -4.09 -3.40
CA LEU A 92 -1.95 -2.74 -2.86
C LEU A 92 -2.55 -1.79 -3.90
N GLY A 93 -3.83 -1.43 -3.70
CA GLY A 93 -4.60 -0.65 -4.67
C GLY A 93 -4.38 0.86 -4.57
N LYS A 94 -4.03 1.35 -3.38
CA LYS A 94 -3.76 2.76 -3.11
C LYS A 94 -2.62 2.89 -2.10
N LEU A 95 -1.78 3.91 -2.30
CA LEU A 95 -0.74 4.33 -1.36
C LEU A 95 -0.52 5.83 -1.55
N ALA A 96 -0.80 6.64 -0.55
CA ALA A 96 -0.68 8.09 -0.65
C ALA A 96 -0.19 8.69 0.66
N VAL A 97 0.69 9.69 0.56
CA VAL A 97 1.25 10.45 1.67
C VAL A 97 0.98 11.94 1.45
N HIS A 98 0.55 12.63 2.50
CA HIS A 98 0.28 14.06 2.47
C HIS A 98 1.50 14.85 2.00
N VAL A 99 1.28 15.94 1.28
CA VAL A 99 2.36 16.77 0.70
C VAL A 99 3.34 17.28 1.76
N ASP A 100 2.87 17.62 2.95
CA ASP A 100 3.73 18.09 4.05
C ASP A 100 4.77 17.05 4.45
N LEU A 101 4.36 15.77 4.55
CA LEU A 101 5.28 14.69 4.89
C LEU A 101 6.22 14.34 3.73
N ARG A 102 5.77 14.47 2.49
CA ARG A 102 6.62 14.22 1.32
C ARG A 102 7.71 15.29 1.15
N ALA A 103 7.52 16.46 1.73
CA ALA A 103 8.53 17.50 1.74
C ALA A 103 9.78 17.10 2.56
N ASP A 104 9.61 16.24 3.57
CA ASP A 104 10.72 15.67 4.33
C ASP A 104 11.34 14.48 3.56
N LYS A 105 12.38 14.81 2.78
CA LYS A 105 13.09 13.82 1.97
C LYS A 105 13.91 12.82 2.80
N LEU A 106 14.30 13.19 4.02
CA LEU A 106 15.10 12.33 4.90
C LEU A 106 14.24 11.26 5.55
N ALA A 107 13.02 11.59 5.94
CA ALA A 107 12.11 10.63 6.59
C ALA A 107 11.61 9.54 5.65
N GLN A 108 11.56 9.77 4.34
CA GLN A 108 11.10 8.79 3.34
C GLN A 108 9.72 8.19 3.68
N TRP A 109 8.76 9.02 4.00
CA TRP A 109 7.43 8.61 4.46
C TRP A 109 6.70 7.66 3.51
N GLY A 110 6.92 7.79 2.20
CA GLY A 110 6.37 6.85 1.22
C GLY A 110 6.84 5.42 1.44
N SER A 111 8.14 5.22 1.66
CA SER A 111 8.72 3.91 1.96
C SER A 111 8.27 3.39 3.34
N GLN A 112 8.15 4.26 4.33
CA GLN A 112 7.64 3.87 5.66
C GLN A 112 6.18 3.40 5.58
N LEU A 113 5.32 4.13 4.87
CA LEU A 113 3.92 3.74 4.70
C LEU A 113 3.78 2.46 3.86
N LEU A 114 4.60 2.28 2.83
CA LEU A 114 4.66 1.04 2.06
C LEU A 114 5.06 -0.15 2.95
N ARG A 115 6.01 0.05 3.86
CA ARG A 115 6.39 -0.96 4.84
C ARG A 115 5.21 -1.38 5.71
N GLU A 116 4.45 -0.43 6.23
CA GLU A 116 3.23 -0.71 7.02
C GLU A 116 2.18 -1.47 6.19
N ALA A 117 2.02 -1.13 4.92
CA ALA A 117 1.13 -1.86 4.02
C ALA A 117 1.58 -3.31 3.82
N ILE A 118 2.87 -3.55 3.60
CA ILE A 118 3.44 -4.89 3.45
C ILE A 118 3.25 -5.70 4.74
N GLU A 119 3.53 -5.14 5.91
CA GLU A 119 3.30 -5.81 7.20
C GLU A 119 1.81 -6.16 7.41
N THR A 120 0.91 -5.27 7.00
CA THR A 120 -0.52 -5.54 7.04
C THR A 120 -0.90 -6.71 6.13
N VAL A 121 -0.35 -6.76 4.91
CA VAL A 121 -0.57 -7.89 4.00
C VAL A 121 -0.02 -9.20 4.59
N ILE A 122 1.15 -9.19 5.23
CA ILE A 122 1.68 -10.39 5.91
C ILE A 122 0.67 -10.90 6.95
N ARG A 123 0.12 -10.03 7.78
CA ARG A 123 -0.87 -10.40 8.80
C ARG A 123 -2.15 -10.99 8.20
N VAL A 124 -2.71 -10.38 7.15
CA VAL A 124 -3.93 -10.90 6.53
C VAL A 124 -3.65 -12.19 5.74
N ALA A 125 -2.48 -12.33 5.15
CA ALA A 125 -2.06 -13.56 4.48
C ALA A 125 -1.85 -14.72 5.46
N ASP A 126 -1.36 -14.45 6.67
CA ASP A 126 -1.25 -15.45 7.73
C ASP A 126 -2.62 -15.95 8.19
N ALA A 127 -3.64 -15.10 8.17
CA ALA A 127 -5.01 -15.45 8.55
C ALA A 127 -5.83 -16.07 7.42
N GLY A 128 -5.65 -15.63 6.18
CA GLY A 128 -6.52 -15.99 5.06
C GLY A 128 -5.83 -16.53 3.81
N GLY A 129 -4.51 -16.69 3.85
CA GLY A 129 -3.74 -17.09 2.66
C GLY A 129 -3.38 -15.90 1.78
N GLY A 130 -2.69 -16.20 0.68
CA GLY A 130 -2.14 -15.20 -0.24
C GLY A 130 -0.65 -15.43 -0.44
N LYS A 131 -0.23 -15.57 -1.69
CA LYS A 131 1.13 -15.98 -2.05
C LYS A 131 1.99 -14.80 -2.45
N VAL A 132 1.37 -13.77 -3.01
CA VAL A 132 2.07 -12.64 -3.61
C VAL A 132 1.36 -11.33 -3.33
N ILE A 133 2.13 -10.27 -3.20
CA ILE A 133 1.66 -8.88 -3.17
C ILE A 133 1.86 -8.32 -4.57
N VAL A 134 0.83 -7.69 -5.12
CA VAL A 134 0.90 -7.01 -6.42
C VAL A 134 0.57 -5.54 -6.25
N VAL A 135 1.29 -4.70 -6.98
CA VAL A 135 1.04 -3.27 -7.10
C VAL A 135 1.11 -2.87 -8.57
N ASP A 136 0.18 -2.03 -8.99
CA ASP A 136 0.25 -1.38 -10.30
C ASP A 136 0.69 0.07 -10.06
N ALA A 137 1.87 0.43 -10.58
CA ALA A 137 2.37 1.79 -10.49
C ALA A 137 1.54 2.71 -11.39
N ASP A 138 1.20 3.91 -10.91
CA ASP A 138 0.41 4.87 -11.68
C ASP A 138 1.14 5.38 -12.93
N ASN A 139 2.47 5.37 -12.87
CA ASN A 139 3.32 5.78 -13.99
C ASN A 139 4.71 5.12 -13.87
N SER A 140 5.48 5.18 -14.94
CA SER A 140 6.82 4.59 -15.00
C SER A 140 7.82 5.19 -14.00
N GLY A 141 7.61 6.44 -13.57
CA GLY A 141 8.46 7.08 -12.56
C GLY A 141 8.38 6.46 -11.18
N LEU A 142 7.32 5.70 -10.89
CA LEU A 142 7.15 4.99 -9.62
C LEU A 142 7.73 3.56 -9.62
N LEU A 143 8.14 3.03 -10.77
CA LEU A 143 8.72 1.69 -10.84
C LEU A 143 9.98 1.57 -9.97
N ASP A 144 10.86 2.57 -10.01
CA ASP A 144 12.06 2.58 -9.18
C ASP A 144 11.75 2.68 -7.68
N PHE A 145 10.71 3.41 -7.30
CA PHE A 145 10.25 3.48 -5.92
C PHE A 145 9.89 2.10 -5.38
N TYR A 146 9.04 1.36 -6.11
CA TYR A 146 8.64 0.03 -5.68
C TYR A 146 9.80 -0.99 -5.79
N ALA A 147 10.64 -0.89 -6.81
CA ALA A 147 11.80 -1.77 -6.98
C ALA A 147 12.80 -1.62 -5.81
N ARG A 148 13.08 -0.40 -5.37
CA ARG A 148 13.94 -0.14 -4.19
C ARG A 148 13.36 -0.71 -2.90
N ASN A 149 12.05 -0.85 -2.84
CA ASN A 149 11.34 -1.43 -1.69
C ASN A 149 11.08 -2.94 -1.84
N GLY A 150 11.76 -3.61 -2.76
CA GLY A 150 11.79 -5.06 -2.87
C GLY A 150 10.79 -5.69 -3.84
N PHE A 151 9.99 -4.90 -4.55
CA PHE A 151 9.12 -5.38 -5.61
C PHE A 151 9.90 -5.63 -6.89
N LYS A 152 9.42 -6.57 -7.70
CA LYS A 152 9.99 -6.92 -9.01
C LYS A 152 9.00 -6.62 -10.12
N ALA A 153 9.44 -5.82 -11.10
CA ALA A 153 8.72 -5.58 -12.34
C ALA A 153 8.92 -6.76 -13.31
N THR A 154 8.03 -6.89 -14.29
CA THR A 154 8.16 -7.90 -15.35
C THR A 154 9.29 -7.58 -16.32
N GLY A 155 9.69 -6.31 -16.43
CA GLY A 155 10.65 -5.83 -17.42
C GLY A 155 10.09 -5.69 -18.84
N LEU A 156 8.79 -5.96 -19.03
CA LEU A 156 8.12 -5.75 -20.30
C LEU A 156 7.83 -4.26 -20.50
N ASP A 157 7.99 -3.79 -21.73
CA ASP A 157 7.75 -2.40 -22.08
C ASP A 157 6.27 -2.04 -21.86
N GLY A 158 6.03 -0.95 -21.12
CA GLY A 158 4.70 -0.47 -20.79
C GLY A 158 3.99 -1.23 -19.66
N ASP A 159 4.56 -2.28 -19.09
CA ASP A 159 4.00 -2.98 -17.94
C ASP A 159 4.35 -2.24 -16.64
N LEU A 160 3.33 -1.80 -15.91
CA LEU A 160 3.48 -1.06 -14.66
C LEU A 160 3.22 -1.93 -13.41
N SER A 161 3.01 -3.23 -13.59
CA SER A 161 2.78 -4.16 -12.48
C SER A 161 4.09 -4.63 -11.86
N LEU A 162 4.12 -4.66 -10.54
CA LEU A 162 5.25 -5.18 -9.77
C LEU A 162 4.75 -6.17 -8.72
N TYR A 163 5.61 -7.08 -8.33
CA TYR A 163 5.26 -8.23 -7.50
C TYR A 163 6.27 -8.47 -6.40
N MET A 164 5.79 -8.94 -5.24
CA MET A 164 6.64 -9.42 -4.14
C MET A 164 6.01 -10.68 -3.55
N LYS A 165 6.81 -11.74 -3.36
CA LYS A 165 6.33 -12.92 -2.62
C LYS A 165 6.08 -12.56 -1.17
N VAL A 166 4.95 -12.97 -0.62
CA VAL A 166 4.65 -12.82 0.82
C VAL A 166 5.72 -13.51 1.67
N SER A 167 6.25 -14.67 1.23
CA SER A 167 7.33 -15.36 1.91
C SER A 167 8.64 -14.56 1.94
N THR A 168 8.94 -13.81 0.87
CA THR A 168 10.10 -12.91 0.83
C THR A 168 9.91 -11.72 1.77
N ALA A 169 8.73 -11.11 1.74
CA ALA A 169 8.38 -10.03 2.67
C ALA A 169 8.50 -10.50 4.13
N ARG A 170 7.94 -11.67 4.45
CA ARG A 170 7.99 -12.23 5.80
C ARG A 170 9.43 -12.40 6.30
N LYS A 171 10.33 -12.90 5.47
CA LYS A 171 11.76 -13.06 5.84
C LYS A 171 12.47 -11.72 6.05
N ALA A 172 12.08 -10.69 5.29
CA ALA A 172 12.68 -9.37 5.42
C ALA A 172 12.23 -8.62 6.68
N PHE A 173 10.98 -8.83 7.09
CA PHE A 173 10.38 -8.13 8.23
C PHE A 173 10.42 -8.92 9.54
N HIS A 174 10.49 -10.23 9.45
CA HIS A 174 10.52 -11.16 10.61
C HIS A 174 11.63 -12.20 10.39
N PRO A 175 12.90 -11.78 10.42
CA PRO A 175 14.05 -12.66 10.16
C PRO A 175 14.23 -13.75 11.24
#